data_e8062b353f4fc7411d5863b6e137c36e
#
_entry.id   e8062b353f4fc7411d5863b6e137c36e
#
_cell.length_a   1.000
_cell.length_b   1.000
_cell.length_c   1.000
_cell.angle_alpha   90.00
_cell.angle_beta   90.00
_cell.angle_gamma   90.00
#
_symmetry.space_group_name_H-M   'P 1'
#
loop_
_entity.id
_entity.type
_entity.pdbx_description
1 polymer ?
#
loop_
_entity_poly.entity_id
_entity_poly.type
_entity_poly.pdbx_seq_one_letter_code
_entity_poly.pdbx_strand_id
1 'polypeptide(L)'
;QNVIHSINSKPNYQITEIKELKNENLKDYLHQRGLSTKVYPLVKEIHFRIGEKNLYAIGFENLSGGWELRNSFYKGSLQKKDISIVNLNNENQNETGKRIVVFEGFMDALSFVEMKPFFIGDLLVMNSISLLNRTKEYLKIYSEIHLFLDNDKAGETCKNEILKSFPEAKNHSEIYALHKDLNDYLQFKNNTEIEKKQQIDLKSKQEQEESEIYQTYKRKR
;
A
#
# COMPACT_ATOMS: atom_id res chain seq x y z
N GLN A 1 30.07 20.43 -35.20
CA GLN A 1 29.38 20.75 -33.93
C GLN A 1 27.91 20.34 -34.06
N ASN A 2 27.56 19.15 -33.59
CA ASN A 2 26.16 18.72 -33.48
C ASN A 2 25.58 19.27 -32.18
N VAL A 3 24.80 20.32 -32.26
CA VAL A 3 23.97 20.82 -31.15
C VAL A 3 22.80 19.86 -30.98
N ILE A 4 22.88 19.01 -29.97
CA ILE A 4 21.75 18.18 -29.55
C ILE A 4 20.77 19.13 -28.85
N HIS A 5 19.75 19.57 -29.58
CA HIS A 5 18.59 20.19 -28.97
C HIS A 5 17.88 19.16 -28.11
N SER A 6 18.04 19.23 -26.80
CA SER A 6 17.15 18.57 -25.86
C SER A 6 15.76 19.18 -26.06
N ILE A 7 14.89 18.42 -26.73
CA ILE A 7 13.46 18.76 -26.83
C ILE A 7 12.90 18.60 -25.42
N ASN A 8 12.85 19.69 -24.67
CA ASN A 8 12.05 19.82 -23.46
C ASN A 8 10.56 19.80 -23.88
N SER A 9 10.05 18.62 -24.21
CA SER A 9 8.61 18.47 -24.38
C SER A 9 7.93 18.74 -23.04
N LYS A 10 7.11 19.79 -22.97
CA LYS A 10 6.27 20.05 -21.80
C LYS A 10 5.47 18.77 -21.49
N PRO A 11 5.35 18.40 -20.20
CA PRO A 11 4.53 17.25 -19.85
C PRO A 11 3.11 17.44 -20.43
N ASN A 12 2.54 16.37 -20.96
CA ASN A 12 1.18 16.40 -21.53
C ASN A 12 0.07 16.43 -20.46
N TYR A 13 0.42 16.69 -19.19
CA TYR A 13 -0.49 16.79 -18.08
C TYR A 13 -0.25 18.09 -17.28
N GLN A 14 -1.28 18.49 -16.53
CA GLN A 14 -1.23 19.60 -15.59
C GLN A 14 -1.89 19.21 -14.28
N ILE A 15 -1.17 19.29 -13.15
CA ILE A 15 -1.77 19.16 -11.82
C ILE A 15 -2.58 20.43 -11.57
N THR A 16 -3.85 20.28 -11.22
CA THR A 16 -4.78 21.39 -10.97
C THR A 16 -5.05 21.60 -9.49
N GLU A 17 -5.00 20.56 -8.69
CA GLU A 17 -5.21 20.63 -7.23
C GLU A 17 -4.56 19.44 -6.52
N ILE A 18 -4.00 19.68 -5.35
CA ILE A 18 -3.51 18.69 -4.40
C ILE A 18 -4.16 19.02 -3.05
N LYS A 19 -4.86 18.05 -2.47
CA LYS A 19 -5.55 18.25 -1.19
C LYS A 19 -5.64 16.96 -0.38
N GLU A 20 -6.12 17.08 0.86
CA GLU A 20 -6.45 15.93 1.70
C GLU A 20 -7.53 15.06 1.05
N LEU A 21 -7.47 13.75 1.28
CA LEU A 21 -8.40 12.79 0.70
C LEU A 21 -9.83 13.02 1.21
N LYS A 22 -10.70 13.53 0.34
CA LYS A 22 -12.12 13.79 0.63
C LYS A 22 -13.08 13.12 -0.37
N ASN A 23 -12.62 12.81 -1.57
CA ASN A 23 -13.44 12.22 -2.63
C ASN A 23 -13.92 10.82 -2.25
N GLU A 24 -15.22 10.60 -2.21
CA GLU A 24 -15.82 9.34 -1.79
C GLU A 24 -15.44 8.17 -2.71
N ASN A 25 -15.39 8.37 -4.03
CA ASN A 25 -14.96 7.30 -4.95
C ASN A 25 -13.52 6.83 -4.69
N LEU A 26 -12.64 7.72 -4.23
CA LEU A 26 -11.26 7.36 -3.87
C LEU A 26 -11.21 6.66 -2.52
N LYS A 27 -12.05 7.06 -1.56
CA LYS A 27 -12.21 6.36 -0.28
C LYS A 27 -12.78 4.96 -0.49
N ASP A 28 -13.81 4.84 -1.32
CA ASP A 28 -14.40 3.55 -1.69
C ASP A 28 -13.38 2.64 -2.37
N TYR A 29 -12.54 3.19 -3.25
CA TYR A 29 -11.45 2.43 -3.85
C TYR A 29 -10.48 1.89 -2.79
N LEU A 30 -10.05 2.71 -1.82
CA LEU A 30 -9.19 2.24 -0.73
C LEU A 30 -9.88 1.18 0.13
N HIS A 31 -11.15 1.39 0.44
CA HIS A 31 -11.94 0.44 1.21
C HIS A 31 -12.08 -0.92 0.51
N GLN A 32 -12.36 -0.92 -0.81
CA GLN A 32 -12.37 -2.14 -1.64
C GLN A 32 -11.01 -2.86 -1.66
N ARG A 33 -9.92 -2.12 -1.45
CA ARG A 33 -8.56 -2.65 -1.32
C ARG A 33 -8.23 -3.09 0.12
N GLY A 34 -9.21 -3.11 1.02
CA GLY A 34 -9.05 -3.53 2.41
C GLY A 34 -8.41 -2.48 3.32
N LEU A 35 -8.36 -1.22 2.89
CA LEU A 35 -7.69 -0.13 3.58
C LEU A 35 -8.71 0.79 4.28
N SER A 36 -8.46 1.12 5.53
CA SER A 36 -9.33 1.98 6.35
C SER A 36 -8.85 3.45 6.37
N THR A 37 -9.52 4.28 7.14
CA THR A 37 -9.14 5.68 7.36
C THR A 37 -7.74 5.87 7.96
N LYS A 38 -7.11 4.83 8.51
CA LYS A 38 -5.75 4.87 9.06
C LYS A 38 -4.70 5.31 8.03
N VAL A 39 -4.91 4.95 6.76
CA VAL A 39 -3.95 5.24 5.69
C VAL A 39 -4.19 6.60 5.02
N TYR A 40 -5.30 7.28 5.30
CA TYR A 40 -5.64 8.55 4.65
C TYR A 40 -4.59 9.66 4.85
N PRO A 41 -3.96 9.80 6.03
CA PRO A 41 -2.90 10.80 6.21
C PRO A 41 -1.66 10.59 5.35
N LEU A 42 -1.45 9.38 4.83
CA LEU A 42 -0.29 9.01 4.03
C LEU A 42 -0.45 9.29 2.54
N VAL A 43 -1.64 9.71 2.10
CA VAL A 43 -1.99 9.93 0.70
C VAL A 43 -2.63 11.31 0.51
N LYS A 44 -2.66 11.76 -0.74
CA LYS A 44 -3.36 12.97 -1.14
C LYS A 44 -4.37 12.67 -2.24
N GLU A 45 -5.36 13.54 -2.37
CA GLU A 45 -6.24 13.58 -3.52
C GLU A 45 -5.63 14.51 -4.56
N ILE A 46 -5.25 13.96 -5.72
CA ILE A 46 -4.60 14.69 -6.81
C ILE A 46 -5.60 14.87 -7.95
N HIS A 47 -5.89 16.13 -8.29
CA HIS A 47 -6.62 16.49 -9.50
C HIS A 47 -5.64 16.92 -10.58
N PHE A 48 -5.84 16.42 -11.78
CA PHE A 48 -4.94 16.73 -12.90
C PHE A 48 -5.69 16.65 -14.22
N ARG A 49 -5.11 17.28 -15.25
CA ARG A 49 -5.64 17.30 -16.60
C ARG A 49 -4.66 16.64 -17.57
N ILE A 50 -5.18 15.83 -18.46
CA ILE A 50 -4.45 15.31 -19.63
C ILE A 50 -5.25 15.70 -20.87
N GLY A 51 -4.71 16.61 -21.71
CA GLY A 51 -5.46 17.24 -22.77
C GLY A 51 -6.69 17.97 -22.21
N GLU A 52 -7.88 17.61 -22.68
CA GLU A 52 -9.15 18.19 -22.21
C GLU A 52 -9.81 17.38 -21.06
N LYS A 53 -9.24 16.24 -20.68
CA LYS A 53 -9.82 15.36 -19.64
C LYS A 53 -9.37 15.79 -18.26
N ASN A 54 -10.33 16.10 -17.38
CA ASN A 54 -10.09 16.27 -15.96
C ASN A 54 -10.14 14.90 -15.27
N LEU A 55 -9.12 14.60 -14.49
CA LEU A 55 -8.91 13.32 -13.83
C LEU A 55 -8.59 13.56 -12.35
N TYR A 56 -8.82 12.56 -11.53
CA TYR A 56 -8.42 12.56 -10.13
C TYR A 56 -7.96 11.17 -9.70
N ALA A 57 -7.03 11.13 -8.77
CA ALA A 57 -6.50 9.88 -8.23
C ALA A 57 -5.98 10.06 -6.81
N ILE A 58 -5.79 8.96 -6.11
CA ILE A 58 -4.96 8.90 -4.91
C ILE A 58 -3.52 9.10 -5.34
N GLY A 59 -2.83 10.04 -4.71
CA GLY A 59 -1.42 10.32 -4.90
C GLY A 59 -0.59 9.92 -3.70
N PHE A 60 0.54 9.28 -3.96
CA PHE A 60 1.56 8.96 -2.99
C PHE A 60 2.85 9.66 -3.41
N GLU A 61 3.35 10.55 -2.55
CA GLU A 61 4.47 11.44 -2.89
C GLU A 61 5.80 10.68 -2.84
N ASN A 62 6.73 11.07 -3.75
CA ASN A 62 8.08 10.54 -3.76
C ASN A 62 9.11 11.62 -3.36
N LEU A 63 10.36 11.23 -3.12
CA LEU A 63 11.42 12.11 -2.64
C LEU A 63 11.80 13.24 -3.62
N SER A 64 11.40 13.17 -4.88
CA SER A 64 11.60 14.21 -5.88
C SER A 64 10.39 15.13 -6.07
N GLY A 65 9.36 15.03 -5.21
CA GLY A 65 8.12 15.80 -5.31
C GLY A 65 7.20 15.31 -6.43
N GLY A 66 7.46 14.14 -6.98
CA GLY A 66 6.56 13.46 -7.93
C GLY A 66 5.52 12.62 -7.20
N TRP A 67 4.54 12.11 -7.95
CA TRP A 67 3.38 11.41 -7.43
C TRP A 67 3.19 10.07 -8.12
N GLU A 68 3.06 8.99 -7.36
CA GLU A 68 2.50 7.74 -7.84
C GLU A 68 0.98 7.78 -7.65
N LEU A 69 0.25 7.42 -8.71
CA LEU A 69 -1.20 7.60 -8.77
C LEU A 69 -1.95 6.28 -8.88
N ARG A 70 -3.10 6.20 -8.17
CA ARG A 70 -4.05 5.09 -8.25
C ARG A 70 -5.49 5.57 -8.13
N ASN A 71 -6.35 4.96 -8.92
CA ASN A 71 -7.79 4.86 -8.69
C ASN A 71 -8.30 3.55 -9.31
N SER A 72 -9.60 3.35 -9.39
CA SER A 72 -10.21 2.13 -9.96
C SER A 72 -9.85 1.89 -11.43
N PHE A 73 -9.49 2.93 -12.19
CA PHE A 73 -9.30 2.90 -13.65
C PHE A 73 -7.89 3.30 -14.08
N TYR A 74 -7.10 3.90 -13.19
CA TYR A 74 -5.84 4.52 -13.55
C TYR A 74 -4.70 4.12 -12.60
N LYS A 75 -3.60 3.73 -13.22
CA LYS A 75 -2.28 3.56 -12.60
C LYS A 75 -1.27 4.38 -13.38
N GLY A 76 -0.59 5.29 -12.71
CA GLY A 76 0.39 6.14 -13.38
C GLY A 76 1.25 6.91 -12.41
N SER A 77 2.03 7.84 -12.95
CA SER A 77 2.84 8.77 -12.16
C SER A 77 2.84 10.14 -12.81
N LEU A 78 2.98 11.17 -12.01
CA LEU A 78 3.16 12.56 -12.43
C LEU A 78 4.50 13.08 -11.92
N GLN A 79 5.13 13.98 -12.71
CA GLN A 79 6.42 14.57 -12.42
C GLN A 79 7.56 13.55 -12.40
N LYS A 80 8.64 13.84 -11.68
CA LYS A 80 9.84 13.01 -11.66
C LYS A 80 9.60 11.74 -10.83
N LYS A 81 9.97 10.59 -11.37
CA LYS A 81 9.97 9.33 -10.62
C LYS A 81 11.12 9.28 -9.63
N ASP A 82 10.84 8.88 -8.41
CA ASP A 82 11.81 8.57 -7.37
C ASP A 82 11.18 7.55 -6.39
N ILE A 83 11.99 7.05 -5.45
CA ILE A 83 11.51 6.28 -4.31
C ILE A 83 10.67 7.17 -3.40
N SER A 84 9.74 6.57 -2.66
CA SER A 84 8.99 7.27 -1.61
C SER A 84 9.43 6.78 -0.24
N ILE A 85 9.44 7.70 0.72
CA ILE A 85 9.76 7.40 2.14
C ILE A 85 8.65 7.94 3.02
N VAL A 86 8.19 7.11 3.93
CA VAL A 86 7.26 7.51 5.01
C VAL A 86 7.91 7.20 6.33
N ASN A 87 8.03 8.21 7.19
CA ASN A 87 8.52 8.04 8.55
C ASN A 87 7.33 7.80 9.49
N LEU A 88 7.32 6.63 10.15
CA LEU A 88 6.31 6.26 11.14
C LEU A 88 6.86 6.30 12.58
N ASN A 89 7.96 7.00 12.80
CA ASN A 89 8.54 7.17 14.14
C ASN A 89 7.72 8.17 14.95
N ASN A 90 7.50 7.87 16.22
CA ASN A 90 7.05 8.86 17.19
C ASN A 90 8.23 9.76 17.57
N GLU A 91 8.00 11.08 17.64
CA GLU A 91 9.03 12.12 17.86
C GLU A 91 9.93 11.93 19.11
N ASN A 92 9.62 10.98 19.99
CA ASN A 92 10.27 10.79 21.27
C ASN A 92 11.23 9.58 21.36
N GLN A 93 11.57 8.93 20.23
CA GLN A 93 12.47 7.77 20.29
C GLN A 93 13.81 8.08 19.60
N ASN A 94 14.82 8.40 20.45
CA ASN A 94 16.24 8.35 20.09
C ASN A 94 16.69 6.88 20.02
N GLU A 95 16.14 6.07 19.10
CA GLU A 95 16.55 4.68 19.01
C GLU A 95 17.77 4.50 18.12
N THR A 96 18.78 3.89 18.71
CA THR A 96 19.96 3.32 18.08
C THR A 96 19.54 2.13 17.22
N GLY A 97 19.34 2.36 15.92
CA GLY A 97 19.01 1.31 14.98
C GLY A 97 17.82 1.70 14.09
N LYS A 98 18.14 2.28 12.95
CA LYS A 98 17.10 2.64 11.98
C LYS A 98 16.55 1.38 11.32
N ARG A 99 15.24 1.15 11.48
CA ARG A 99 14.50 0.06 10.84
C ARG A 99 13.77 0.58 9.61
N ILE A 100 13.79 -0.18 8.52
CA ILE A 100 13.05 0.14 7.30
C ILE A 100 12.35 -1.08 6.72
N VAL A 101 11.16 -0.87 6.17
CA VAL A 101 10.40 -1.86 5.40
C VAL A 101 10.32 -1.42 3.95
N VAL A 102 10.64 -2.31 3.02
CA VAL A 102 10.73 -2.04 1.58
C VAL A 102 9.59 -2.71 0.84
N PHE A 103 8.93 -1.95 -0.05
CA PHE A 103 7.82 -2.37 -0.90
C PHE A 103 8.09 -1.99 -2.36
N GLU A 104 7.46 -2.68 -3.32
CA GLU A 104 7.48 -2.27 -4.72
C GLU A 104 6.48 -1.16 -5.01
N GLY A 105 5.27 -1.26 -4.47
CA GLY A 105 4.18 -0.32 -4.68
C GLY A 105 3.62 0.26 -3.38
N PHE A 106 3.06 1.46 -3.45
CA PHE A 106 2.54 2.13 -2.27
C PHE A 106 1.27 1.46 -1.69
N MET A 107 0.52 0.70 -2.50
CA MET A 107 -0.63 -0.05 -2.00
C MET A 107 -0.21 -1.11 -0.97
N ASP A 108 0.96 -1.73 -1.16
CA ASP A 108 1.53 -2.71 -0.22
C ASP A 108 2.03 -2.03 1.06
N ALA A 109 2.66 -0.85 0.92
CA ALA A 109 3.05 -0.03 2.07
C ALA A 109 1.82 0.38 2.91
N LEU A 110 0.72 0.81 2.26
CA LEU A 110 -0.54 1.11 2.95
C LEU A 110 -1.15 -0.15 3.61
N SER A 111 -1.06 -1.31 2.95
CA SER A 111 -1.52 -2.60 3.51
C SER A 111 -0.72 -2.98 4.74
N PHE A 112 0.58 -2.74 4.72
CA PHE A 112 1.44 -2.95 5.89
C PHE A 112 1.01 -2.07 7.07
N VAL A 113 0.75 -0.78 6.85
CA VAL A 113 0.25 0.14 7.88
C VAL A 113 -1.10 -0.32 8.44
N GLU A 114 -2.01 -0.79 7.58
CA GLU A 114 -3.30 -1.34 8.00
C GLU A 114 -3.12 -2.55 8.92
N MET A 115 -2.19 -3.46 8.58
CA MET A 115 -1.93 -4.70 9.32
C MET A 115 -1.05 -4.51 10.56
N LYS A 116 -0.20 -3.48 10.58
CA LYS A 116 0.81 -3.23 11.61
C LYS A 116 0.75 -1.78 12.12
N PRO A 117 -0.38 -1.34 12.72
CA PRO A 117 -0.59 0.07 13.08
C PRO A 117 0.36 0.61 14.16
N PHE A 118 1.08 -0.26 14.85
CA PHE A 118 2.05 0.10 15.90
C PHE A 118 3.50 -0.09 15.46
N PHE A 119 3.74 -0.27 14.15
CA PHE A 119 5.10 -0.34 13.63
C PHE A 119 5.80 1.01 13.80
N ILE A 120 7.06 0.97 14.24
CA ILE A 120 7.95 2.12 14.39
C ILE A 120 9.13 1.91 13.45
N GLY A 121 9.39 2.87 12.57
CA GLY A 121 10.43 2.81 11.56
C GLY A 121 10.03 3.53 10.28
N ASP A 122 10.81 3.36 9.25
CA ASP A 122 10.56 3.96 7.94
C ASP A 122 9.97 2.94 6.97
N LEU A 123 9.11 3.41 6.06
CA LEU A 123 8.66 2.65 4.91
C LEU A 123 9.32 3.23 3.66
N LEU A 124 9.88 2.37 2.82
CA LEU A 124 10.40 2.72 1.51
C LEU A 124 9.55 2.04 0.44
N VAL A 125 9.03 2.83 -0.49
CA VAL A 125 8.36 2.33 -1.69
C VAL A 125 9.27 2.58 -2.88
N MET A 126 9.60 1.51 -3.60
CA MET A 126 10.48 1.59 -4.78
C MET A 126 9.83 2.31 -5.95
N ASN A 127 8.49 2.24 -6.08
CA ASN A 127 7.70 2.81 -7.17
C ASN A 127 8.02 2.24 -8.58
N SER A 128 9.22 1.76 -8.79
CA SER A 128 9.66 1.10 -10.03
C SER A 128 10.91 0.26 -9.77
N ILE A 129 11.00 -0.89 -10.41
CA ILE A 129 12.21 -1.75 -10.39
C ILE A 129 13.44 -1.02 -10.96
N SER A 130 13.25 -0.04 -11.87
CA SER A 130 14.35 0.78 -12.39
C SER A 130 15.02 1.64 -11.30
N LEU A 131 14.38 1.83 -10.15
CA LEU A 131 14.90 2.56 -9.00
C LEU A 131 15.61 1.66 -7.97
N LEU A 132 15.86 0.37 -8.30
CA LEU A 132 16.54 -0.57 -7.41
C LEU A 132 17.91 -0.06 -6.93
N ASN A 133 18.74 0.51 -7.80
CA ASN A 133 20.03 1.08 -7.39
C ASN A 133 19.84 2.27 -6.45
N ARG A 134 18.86 3.13 -6.71
CA ARG A 134 18.51 4.25 -5.83
C ARG A 134 18.04 3.75 -4.47
N THR A 135 17.22 2.69 -4.44
CA THR A 135 16.79 1.99 -3.23
C THR A 135 17.98 1.48 -2.44
N LYS A 136 18.91 0.73 -3.07
CA LYS A 136 20.10 0.19 -2.41
C LYS A 136 20.97 1.28 -1.80
N GLU A 137 21.17 2.40 -2.48
CA GLU A 137 21.90 3.55 -1.92
C GLU A 137 21.21 4.10 -0.65
N TYR A 138 19.88 4.22 -0.67
CA TYR A 138 19.13 4.72 0.48
C TYR A 138 19.17 3.75 1.67
N LEU A 139 19.18 2.44 1.42
CA LEU A 139 19.21 1.42 2.47
C LEU A 139 20.51 1.39 3.29
N LYS A 140 21.62 1.95 2.80
CA LYS A 140 22.93 1.93 3.48
C LYS A 140 22.92 2.54 4.90
N ILE A 141 21.97 3.41 5.19
CA ILE A 141 21.88 4.10 6.50
C ILE A 141 21.03 3.35 7.52
N TYR A 142 20.47 2.17 7.16
CA TYR A 142 19.60 1.39 8.02
C TYR A 142 20.30 0.14 8.53
N SER A 143 20.07 -0.19 9.78
CA SER A 143 20.63 -1.37 10.45
C SER A 143 19.71 -2.59 10.38
N GLU A 144 18.40 -2.37 10.17
CA GLU A 144 17.43 -3.43 10.08
C GLU A 144 16.53 -3.20 8.84
N ILE A 145 16.61 -4.13 7.87
CA ILE A 145 15.92 -4.04 6.58
C ILE A 145 14.96 -5.21 6.45
N HIS A 146 13.69 -4.91 6.19
CA HIS A 146 12.63 -5.89 5.94
C HIS A 146 12.09 -5.73 4.53
N LEU A 147 11.92 -6.84 3.80
CA LEU A 147 11.47 -6.86 2.42
C LEU A 147 10.07 -7.46 2.32
N PHE A 148 9.13 -6.71 1.76
CA PHE A 148 7.77 -7.12 1.43
C PHE A 148 7.56 -6.84 -0.07
N LEU A 149 8.21 -7.63 -0.92
CA LEU A 149 8.22 -7.46 -2.38
C LEU A 149 7.21 -8.41 -3.04
N ASP A 150 6.79 -8.09 -4.25
CA ASP A 150 5.82 -8.88 -4.99
C ASP A 150 6.31 -10.32 -5.26
N ASN A 151 5.40 -11.28 -5.27
CA ASN A 151 5.67 -12.68 -5.58
C ASN A 151 5.63 -12.94 -7.10
N ASP A 152 6.25 -12.04 -7.86
CA ASP A 152 6.45 -12.23 -9.29
C ASP A 152 7.93 -12.21 -9.66
N LYS A 153 8.24 -12.43 -10.94
CA LYS A 153 9.64 -12.50 -11.43
C LYS A 153 10.42 -11.20 -11.16
N ALA A 154 9.75 -10.06 -11.20
CA ALA A 154 10.40 -8.77 -10.98
C ALA A 154 10.73 -8.58 -9.50
N GLY A 155 9.79 -8.88 -8.61
CA GLY A 155 10.00 -8.85 -7.17
C GLY A 155 11.06 -9.84 -6.69
N GLU A 156 11.06 -11.06 -7.25
CA GLU A 156 12.11 -12.04 -6.96
C GLU A 156 13.50 -11.54 -7.37
N THR A 157 13.61 -10.90 -8.53
CA THR A 157 14.89 -10.30 -8.99
C THR A 157 15.31 -9.16 -8.06
N CYS A 158 14.41 -8.26 -7.68
CA CYS A 158 14.70 -7.17 -6.75
C CYS A 158 15.13 -7.70 -5.38
N LYS A 159 14.42 -8.71 -4.85
CA LYS A 159 14.76 -9.38 -3.60
C LYS A 159 16.19 -9.90 -3.60
N ASN A 160 16.53 -10.68 -4.61
CA ASN A 160 17.84 -11.29 -4.71
C ASN A 160 18.97 -10.25 -4.82
N GLU A 161 18.77 -9.17 -5.56
CA GLU A 161 19.73 -8.07 -5.68
C GLU A 161 19.87 -7.27 -4.38
N ILE A 162 18.80 -7.10 -3.60
CA ILE A 162 18.89 -6.45 -2.28
C ILE A 162 19.60 -7.36 -1.29
N LEU A 163 19.23 -8.65 -1.20
CA LEU A 163 19.87 -9.62 -0.31
C LEU A 163 21.35 -9.81 -0.62
N LYS A 164 21.77 -9.75 -1.88
CA LYS A 164 23.18 -9.76 -2.29
C LYS A 164 23.96 -8.56 -1.73
N SER A 165 23.34 -7.40 -1.63
CA SER A 165 23.97 -6.18 -1.11
C SER A 165 23.83 -6.04 0.41
N PHE A 166 22.78 -6.61 1.00
CA PHE A 166 22.41 -6.58 2.40
C PHE A 166 22.04 -7.98 2.89
N PRO A 167 23.03 -8.87 3.17
CA PRO A 167 22.75 -10.27 3.51
C PRO A 167 21.89 -10.46 4.78
N GLU A 168 21.91 -9.49 5.69
CA GLU A 168 21.13 -9.50 6.94
C GLU A 168 19.68 -9.01 6.75
N ALA A 169 19.30 -8.57 5.54
CA ALA A 169 17.92 -8.14 5.27
C ALA A 169 16.96 -9.35 5.36
N LYS A 170 15.79 -9.14 5.96
CA LYS A 170 14.81 -10.19 6.22
C LYS A 170 13.71 -10.15 5.14
N ASN A 171 13.59 -11.24 4.40
CA ASN A 171 12.49 -11.41 3.45
C ASN A 171 11.22 -11.89 4.17
N HIS A 172 10.07 -11.27 3.85
CA HIS A 172 8.76 -11.60 4.41
C HIS A 172 7.73 -12.01 3.35
N SER A 173 8.10 -12.13 2.07
CA SER A 173 7.17 -12.50 0.99
C SER A 173 6.53 -13.88 1.19
N GLU A 174 7.13 -14.74 2.00
CA GLU A 174 6.56 -16.05 2.36
C GLU A 174 5.24 -15.94 3.15
N ILE A 175 5.01 -14.84 3.88
CA ILE A 175 3.77 -14.60 4.65
C ILE A 175 2.56 -14.58 3.70
N TYR A 176 2.77 -14.17 2.45
CA TYR A 176 1.74 -14.09 1.41
C TYR A 176 2.11 -14.86 0.15
N ALA A 177 2.78 -16.02 0.31
CA ALA A 177 3.30 -16.82 -0.81
C ALA A 177 2.24 -17.28 -1.83
N LEU A 178 0.96 -17.40 -1.39
CA LEU A 178 -0.17 -17.76 -2.26
C LEU A 178 -0.85 -16.55 -2.93
N HIS A 179 -0.33 -15.35 -2.70
CA HIS A 179 -0.84 -14.07 -3.19
C HIS A 179 0.23 -13.35 -3.99
N LYS A 180 -0.21 -12.53 -4.94
CA LYS A 180 0.71 -11.78 -5.78
C LYS A 180 1.54 -10.78 -4.98
N ASP A 181 0.87 -10.04 -4.09
CA ASP A 181 1.44 -8.97 -3.30
C ASP A 181 0.77 -8.90 -1.90
N LEU A 182 1.26 -8.03 -1.04
CA LEU A 182 0.77 -7.87 0.32
C LEU A 182 -0.67 -7.33 0.35
N ASN A 183 -1.06 -6.47 -0.62
CA ASN A 183 -2.41 -5.96 -0.67
C ASN A 183 -3.43 -7.03 -1.10
N ASP A 184 -3.07 -7.93 -2.00
CA ASP A 184 -3.90 -9.08 -2.37
C ASP A 184 -4.14 -9.99 -1.15
N TYR A 185 -3.09 -10.25 -0.38
CA TYR A 185 -3.20 -11.01 0.88
C TYR A 185 -4.11 -10.30 1.91
N LEU A 186 -3.99 -8.99 2.09
CA LEU A 186 -4.85 -8.23 3.00
C LEU A 186 -6.33 -8.36 2.62
N GLN A 187 -6.65 -8.23 1.33
CA GLN A 187 -8.03 -8.38 0.84
C GLN A 187 -8.57 -9.78 1.11
N PHE A 188 -7.77 -10.82 0.81
CA PHE A 188 -8.14 -12.21 1.11
C PHE A 188 -8.43 -12.41 2.61
N LYS A 189 -7.54 -11.91 3.47
CA LYS A 189 -7.69 -12.00 4.93
C LYS A 189 -8.99 -11.35 5.41
N ASN A 190 -9.27 -10.13 4.95
CA ASN A 190 -10.47 -9.39 5.32
C ASN A 190 -11.75 -10.13 4.88
N ASN A 191 -11.79 -10.65 3.66
CA ASN A 191 -12.93 -11.43 3.15
C ASN A 191 -13.15 -12.69 3.98
N THR A 192 -12.10 -13.44 4.30
CA THR A 192 -12.18 -14.62 5.14
C THR A 192 -12.71 -14.32 6.55
N GLU A 193 -12.32 -13.19 7.14
CA GLU A 193 -12.84 -12.77 8.45
C GLU A 193 -14.33 -12.39 8.39
N ILE A 194 -14.77 -11.75 7.32
CA ILE A 194 -16.18 -11.41 7.09
C ILE A 194 -17.01 -12.68 6.95
N GLU A 195 -16.59 -13.63 6.13
CA GLU A 195 -17.27 -14.90 5.94
C GLU A 195 -17.41 -15.68 7.25
N LYS A 196 -16.35 -15.76 8.06
CA LYS A 196 -16.39 -16.40 9.38
C LYS A 196 -17.40 -15.74 10.32
N LYS A 197 -17.44 -14.39 10.36
CA LYS A 197 -18.42 -13.67 11.18
C LYS A 197 -19.84 -13.95 10.72
N GLN A 198 -20.11 -13.93 9.44
CA GLN A 198 -21.44 -14.23 8.88
C GLN A 198 -21.88 -15.67 9.23
N GLN A 199 -20.97 -16.65 9.18
CA GLN A 199 -21.28 -18.03 9.57
C GLN A 199 -21.62 -18.15 11.06
N ILE A 200 -20.89 -17.44 11.93
CA ILE A 200 -21.16 -17.43 13.37
C ILE A 200 -22.52 -16.78 13.65
N ASP A 201 -22.83 -15.63 13.01
CA ASP A 201 -24.10 -14.95 13.17
C ASP A 201 -25.28 -15.79 12.67
N LEU A 202 -25.11 -16.51 11.56
CA LEU A 202 -26.13 -17.41 11.04
C LEU A 202 -26.41 -18.56 12.00
N LYS A 203 -25.35 -19.17 12.54
CA LYS A 203 -25.47 -20.27 13.51
C LYS A 203 -26.15 -19.83 14.81
N SER A 204 -25.80 -18.65 15.32
CA SER A 204 -26.43 -18.11 16.53
C SER A 204 -27.93 -17.81 16.34
N LYS A 205 -28.34 -17.34 15.16
CA LYS A 205 -29.76 -17.15 14.82
C LYS A 205 -30.53 -18.45 14.76
N GLN A 206 -29.95 -19.49 14.13
CA GLN A 206 -30.55 -20.82 14.08
C GLN A 206 -30.76 -21.45 15.49
N GLU A 207 -29.74 -21.31 16.36
CA GLU A 207 -29.84 -21.79 17.76
C GLU A 207 -30.93 -21.05 18.56
N GLN A 208 -31.08 -19.71 18.30
CA GLN A 208 -32.17 -18.92 18.91
C GLN A 208 -33.55 -19.35 18.43
N GLU A 209 -33.74 -19.56 17.13
CA GLU A 209 -35.02 -20.02 16.55
C GLU A 209 -35.39 -21.41 17.07
N GLU A 210 -34.43 -22.34 17.14
CA GLU A 210 -34.68 -23.68 17.72
C GLU A 210 -35.08 -23.60 19.21
N SER A 211 -34.42 -22.72 19.98
CA SER A 211 -34.75 -22.49 21.38
C SER A 211 -36.17 -21.92 21.55
N GLU A 212 -36.58 -20.95 20.72
CA GLU A 212 -37.93 -20.36 20.76
C GLU A 212 -39.00 -21.42 20.38
N ILE A 213 -38.75 -22.22 19.36
CA ILE A 213 -39.64 -23.32 18.96
C ILE A 213 -39.78 -24.33 20.13
N TYR A 214 -38.68 -24.72 20.77
CA TYR A 214 -38.70 -25.63 21.92
C TYR A 214 -39.48 -25.04 23.10
N GLN A 215 -39.31 -23.77 23.44
CA GLN A 215 -40.05 -23.09 24.50
C GLN A 215 -41.56 -22.98 24.18
N THR A 216 -41.89 -22.73 22.92
CA THR A 216 -43.29 -22.69 22.46
C THR A 216 -43.96 -24.06 22.57
N TYR A 217 -43.26 -25.14 22.27
CA TYR A 217 -43.76 -26.52 22.42
C TYR A 217 -43.99 -26.89 23.88
N LYS A 218 -43.11 -26.43 24.78
CA LYS A 218 -43.21 -26.70 26.22
C LYS A 218 -44.39 -25.96 26.89
N ARG A 219 -44.80 -24.80 26.37
CA ARG A 219 -45.94 -24.00 26.88
C ARG A 219 -47.31 -24.53 26.42
N LYS A 220 -47.35 -25.40 25.41
CA LYS A 220 -48.58 -26.02 24.87
C LYS A 220 -48.93 -27.40 25.48
N ARG A 221 -48.08 -27.88 26.36
CA ARG A 221 -48.29 -29.09 27.18
C ARG A 221 -48.65 -28.70 28.61
#